data_b0fef052f2dfea76f3185dc4ee039f9d
#
_entry.id   b0fef052f2dfea76f3185dc4ee039f9d
#
_cell.length_a   1.000
_cell.length_b   1.000
_cell.length_c   1.000
_cell.angle_alpha   90.00
_cell.angle_beta   90.00
_cell.angle_gamma   90.00
#
_symmetry.space_group_name_H-M   'P 1'
#
loop_
_entity.id
_entity.type
_entity.pdbx_description
1 polymer ?
#
loop_
_entity_poly.entity_id
_entity_poly.type
_entity_poly.pdbx_seq_one_letter_code
_entity_poly.pdbx_strand_id
1 'polypeptide(L)'
;NQALIEPMSLEEKLEFFKMLVDIGFKEIEVGFPAASETEYNFIRALIDNNMIPEDVTIQVLTQAREHIIKKTFEAVKGAGHAVIHLYNSTSVAQREQVFKKDKEEIKKIAVEGAKLLKRLADETDGSFSFEYSPESFPGTEVDYALEVCNAVIDVWEPKASNKVIINIPTTVQIAMPHVFATQVEYLSKNLHNRDAVTLSLHPHNDRGCGISDAEMGLLAGADRIEGTLFGNGERTGNVDIVALAMNMFSQGVDPQLDFSNMSEIRACYERLTRMHVHERTPYSGDLVFTAFSGSHQDAISKGMTWRKEKHLHKWSVPYLPIDPKDVGRAYESDVIRINSQSGKGGVNYILKQNYGITLPDKMREEFGYLVKHVSDEAHKELSPDLIYDILIDNYVSTHTRFQIPECHFKQINGIMAEASIAYDNHINKIESNGNGRLDAVSNTIKQFFEISYELSVYEEHALTTGSSSKAMSFVGITYNEKLYWGVGIDDDIIKSSINALVCAVNKLPALSEITAKADERLITMKNYIQTNYQTVTLEDMAAKLNLSVPYVSKYFKEKAQVTFGDYVRQVRMKKAKTLLKTTSMTVESIAESIGYAN
;
A
#
# COMPACT_ATOMS: atom_id res chain seq x y z
N ASN A 1 -0.34 -1.73 29.08
CA ASN A 1 -1.06 -3.02 28.97
C ASN A 1 -2.59 -2.91 29.15
N GLN A 2 -3.10 -1.86 29.77
CA GLN A 2 -4.52 -1.78 30.16
C GLN A 2 -5.50 -1.88 28.97
N ALA A 3 -5.16 -1.28 27.83
CA ALA A 3 -6.04 -1.22 26.66
C ALA A 3 -5.58 -2.12 25.50
N LEU A 4 -4.69 -3.08 25.76
CA LEU A 4 -4.23 -4.03 24.76
C LEU A 4 -5.05 -5.32 24.81
N ILE A 5 -5.43 -5.86 23.64
CA ILE A 5 -6.10 -7.16 23.54
C ILE A 5 -5.18 -8.27 24.05
N GLU A 6 -3.91 -8.21 23.68
CA GLU A 6 -2.84 -9.07 24.17
C GLU A 6 -1.84 -8.22 24.96
N PRO A 7 -1.81 -8.33 26.32
CA PRO A 7 -0.88 -7.57 27.12
C PRO A 7 0.57 -7.89 26.80
N MET A 8 1.43 -6.88 26.81
CA MET A 8 2.88 -7.05 26.65
C MET A 8 3.48 -7.82 27.83
N SER A 9 4.48 -8.66 27.54
CA SER A 9 5.34 -9.29 28.56
C SER A 9 6.25 -8.27 29.23
N LEU A 10 6.99 -8.70 30.26
CA LEU A 10 7.98 -7.85 30.91
C LEU A 10 9.05 -7.38 29.92
N GLU A 11 9.58 -8.28 29.12
CA GLU A 11 10.63 -7.99 28.13
C GLU A 11 10.15 -7.00 27.06
N GLU A 12 8.93 -7.19 26.59
CA GLU A 12 8.30 -6.28 25.61
C GLU A 12 8.07 -4.88 26.20
N LYS A 13 7.68 -4.78 27.46
CA LYS A 13 7.54 -3.49 28.16
C LYS A 13 8.89 -2.78 28.33
N LEU A 14 9.96 -3.50 28.62
CA LEU A 14 11.32 -2.94 28.70
C LEU A 14 11.80 -2.43 27.34
N GLU A 15 11.53 -3.16 26.26
CA GLU A 15 11.83 -2.72 24.91
C GLU A 15 11.01 -1.47 24.52
N PHE A 16 9.73 -1.44 24.85
CA PHE A 16 8.86 -0.28 24.60
C PHE A 16 9.32 0.95 25.37
N PHE A 17 9.70 0.80 26.65
CA PHE A 17 10.26 1.88 27.46
C PHE A 17 11.52 2.45 26.83
N LYS A 18 12.43 1.60 26.38
CA LYS A 18 13.65 2.04 25.69
C LYS A 18 13.32 2.85 24.44
N MET A 19 12.38 2.41 23.62
CA MET A 19 11.94 3.15 22.44
C MET A 19 11.41 4.55 22.80
N LEU A 20 10.63 4.68 23.88
CA LEU A 20 10.15 5.99 24.36
C LEU A 20 11.29 6.91 24.78
N VAL A 21 12.29 6.37 25.46
CA VAL A 21 13.51 7.10 25.85
C VAL A 21 14.28 7.55 24.60
N ASP A 22 14.44 6.67 23.62
CA ASP A 22 15.14 6.95 22.36
C ASP A 22 14.43 8.02 21.53
N ILE A 23 13.10 8.09 21.54
CA ILE A 23 12.31 9.18 20.95
C ILE A 23 12.56 10.52 21.65
N GLY A 24 12.94 10.51 22.91
CA GLY A 24 13.25 11.71 23.68
C GLY A 24 12.29 12.05 24.81
N PHE A 25 11.33 11.19 25.14
CA PHE A 25 10.44 11.42 26.28
C PHE A 25 11.22 11.50 27.60
N LYS A 26 10.89 12.52 28.41
CA LYS A 26 11.54 12.79 29.69
C LYS A 26 10.67 12.44 30.90
N GLU A 27 9.38 12.32 30.70
CA GLU A 27 8.42 11.86 31.69
C GLU A 27 7.62 10.70 31.07
N ILE A 28 7.69 9.51 31.69
CA ILE A 28 7.09 8.28 31.15
C ILE A 28 6.29 7.60 32.25
N GLU A 29 4.97 7.51 32.09
CA GLU A 29 4.15 6.71 33.00
C GLU A 29 4.34 5.22 32.68
N VAL A 30 4.90 4.50 33.64
CA VAL A 30 5.34 3.09 33.47
C VAL A 30 4.31 2.09 33.99
N GLY A 31 3.19 2.56 34.49
CA GLY A 31 2.06 1.70 34.81
C GLY A 31 1.49 1.89 36.22
N PHE A 32 0.68 0.91 36.62
CA PHE A 32 -0.02 0.86 37.90
C PHE A 32 0.47 -0.32 38.70
N PRO A 33 1.47 -0.15 39.58
CA PRO A 33 2.16 -1.26 40.28
C PRO A 33 1.27 -2.15 41.12
N ALA A 34 0.17 -1.62 41.64
CA ALA A 34 -0.79 -2.39 42.41
C ALA A 34 -1.80 -3.18 41.58
N ALA A 35 -1.81 -3.02 40.26
CA ALA A 35 -2.78 -3.69 39.36
C ALA A 35 -2.43 -5.15 39.09
N SER A 36 -1.14 -5.49 38.96
CA SER A 36 -0.68 -6.85 38.70
C SER A 36 0.78 -7.05 39.07
N GLU A 37 1.19 -8.32 39.17
CA GLU A 37 2.58 -8.70 39.39
C GLU A 37 3.49 -8.27 38.22
N THR A 38 3.01 -8.36 37.00
CA THR A 38 3.75 -7.90 35.80
C THR A 38 4.05 -6.40 35.86
N GLU A 39 3.08 -5.57 36.23
CA GLU A 39 3.28 -4.13 36.41
C GLU A 39 4.29 -3.82 37.52
N TYR A 40 4.18 -4.49 38.64
CA TYR A 40 5.14 -4.37 39.76
C TYR A 40 6.56 -4.77 39.35
N ASN A 41 6.71 -5.93 38.71
CA ASN A 41 8.01 -6.47 38.30
C ASN A 41 8.67 -5.62 37.21
N PHE A 42 7.88 -5.02 36.33
CA PHE A 42 8.39 -4.10 35.31
C PHE A 42 9.03 -2.86 35.93
N ILE A 43 8.36 -2.23 36.90
CA ILE A 43 8.89 -1.06 37.60
C ILE A 43 10.17 -1.44 38.39
N ARG A 44 10.14 -2.57 39.09
CA ARG A 44 11.33 -3.06 39.78
C ARG A 44 12.49 -3.34 38.81
N ALA A 45 12.22 -3.97 37.68
CA ALA A 45 13.25 -4.23 36.66
C ALA A 45 13.92 -2.94 36.15
N LEU A 46 13.14 -1.89 35.91
CA LEU A 46 13.67 -0.58 35.49
C LEU A 46 14.62 0.02 36.55
N ILE A 47 14.23 -0.07 37.85
CA ILE A 47 14.99 0.52 38.96
C ILE A 47 16.21 -0.36 39.31
N ASP A 48 16.01 -1.65 39.53
CA ASP A 48 17.04 -2.57 40.03
C ASP A 48 18.17 -2.79 39.00
N ASN A 49 17.86 -2.67 37.68
CA ASN A 49 18.84 -2.80 36.62
C ASN A 49 19.36 -1.45 36.09
N ASN A 50 19.06 -0.33 36.77
CA ASN A 50 19.48 1.03 36.38
C ASN A 50 19.15 1.35 34.91
N MET A 51 17.93 1.01 34.46
CA MET A 51 17.51 1.22 33.07
C MET A 51 16.92 2.62 32.82
N ILE A 52 16.73 3.42 33.87
CA ILE A 52 16.16 4.77 33.79
C ILE A 52 17.32 5.76 33.63
N PRO A 53 17.42 6.50 32.50
CA PRO A 53 18.41 7.56 32.35
C PRO A 53 18.27 8.66 33.40
N GLU A 54 19.37 9.35 33.74
CA GLU A 54 19.37 10.41 34.77
C GLU A 54 18.41 11.58 34.45
N ASP A 55 18.16 11.83 33.18
CA ASP A 55 17.30 12.91 32.68
C ASP A 55 15.87 12.43 32.39
N VAL A 56 15.50 11.21 32.78
CA VAL A 56 14.16 10.63 32.61
C VAL A 56 13.52 10.41 33.98
N THR A 57 12.30 10.89 34.12
CA THR A 57 11.45 10.67 35.30
C THR A 57 10.39 9.63 34.99
N ILE A 58 10.30 8.60 35.81
CA ILE A 58 9.19 7.64 35.69
C ILE A 58 7.97 8.15 36.47
N GLN A 59 6.78 7.85 35.97
CA GLN A 59 5.51 8.13 36.61
C GLN A 59 4.78 6.83 36.93
N VAL A 60 4.12 6.74 38.06
CA VAL A 60 3.36 5.55 38.47
C VAL A 60 1.99 5.96 39.00
N LEU A 61 0.96 5.28 38.49
CA LEU A 61 -0.43 5.54 38.87
C LEU A 61 -0.77 4.88 40.19
N THR A 62 -1.49 5.57 41.06
CA THR A 62 -2.02 5.05 42.31
C THR A 62 -3.41 5.62 42.62
N GLN A 63 -4.31 4.75 43.04
CA GLN A 63 -5.64 5.15 43.47
C GLN A 63 -5.58 5.64 44.94
N ALA A 64 -6.43 6.60 45.33
CA ALA A 64 -6.51 7.15 46.67
C ALA A 64 -7.07 6.13 47.68
N ARG A 65 -6.35 5.02 47.86
CA ARG A 65 -6.61 3.94 48.84
C ARG A 65 -5.30 3.54 49.53
N GLU A 66 -5.30 3.50 50.84
CA GLU A 66 -4.09 3.31 51.66
C GLU A 66 -3.24 2.09 51.22
N HIS A 67 -3.86 0.93 51.06
CA HIS A 67 -3.12 -0.29 50.68
C HIS A 67 -2.52 -0.22 49.27
N ILE A 68 -3.18 0.47 48.33
CA ILE A 68 -2.70 0.70 46.96
C ILE A 68 -1.52 1.66 46.96
N ILE A 69 -1.64 2.78 47.69
CA ILE A 69 -0.57 3.77 47.82
C ILE A 69 0.68 3.12 48.45
N LYS A 70 0.53 2.35 49.54
CA LYS A 70 1.65 1.63 50.14
C LYS A 70 2.35 0.68 49.16
N LYS A 71 1.58 -0.07 48.37
CA LYS A 71 2.14 -0.97 47.34
C LYS A 71 2.88 -0.21 46.24
N THR A 72 2.40 0.99 45.91
CA THR A 72 3.06 1.88 44.93
C THR A 72 4.43 2.33 45.43
N PHE A 73 4.54 2.80 46.70
CA PHE A 73 5.83 3.19 47.29
C PHE A 73 6.80 2.02 47.44
N GLU A 74 6.31 0.81 47.76
CA GLU A 74 7.11 -0.40 47.72
C GLU A 74 7.74 -0.64 46.33
N ALA A 75 6.97 -0.45 45.28
CA ALA A 75 7.42 -0.66 43.92
C ALA A 75 8.47 0.36 43.46
N VAL A 76 8.36 1.64 43.87
CA VAL A 76 9.27 2.71 43.44
C VAL A 76 10.46 2.96 44.39
N LYS A 77 10.59 2.19 45.43
CA LYS A 77 11.71 2.32 46.38
C LYS A 77 13.05 2.29 45.66
N GLY A 78 13.92 3.25 45.94
CA GLY A 78 15.23 3.38 45.34
C GLY A 78 15.25 4.02 43.94
N ALA A 79 14.12 4.53 43.46
CA ALA A 79 14.07 5.29 42.22
C ALA A 79 14.86 6.60 42.33
N GLY A 80 15.63 6.95 41.31
CA GLY A 80 16.36 8.21 41.24
C GLY A 80 15.43 9.42 41.27
N HIS A 81 14.35 9.37 40.47
CA HIS A 81 13.22 10.29 40.58
C HIS A 81 11.94 9.63 40.03
N ALA A 82 10.83 9.75 40.80
CA ALA A 82 9.52 9.23 40.37
C ALA A 82 8.38 10.19 40.70
N VAL A 83 7.43 10.33 39.79
CA VAL A 83 6.15 11.01 40.03
C VAL A 83 5.14 9.96 40.54
N ILE A 84 4.53 10.23 41.68
CA ILE A 84 3.44 9.40 42.22
C ILE A 84 2.13 10.07 41.83
N HIS A 85 1.42 9.46 40.84
CA HIS A 85 0.20 9.98 40.25
C HIS A 85 -1.03 9.48 41.03
N LEU A 86 -1.54 10.31 41.91
CA LEU A 86 -2.74 10.05 42.72
C LEU A 86 -4.00 10.43 41.96
N TYR A 87 -5.02 9.58 41.97
CA TYR A 87 -6.32 9.91 41.42
C TYR A 87 -7.48 9.40 42.28
N ASN A 88 -8.60 10.08 42.19
CA ASN A 88 -9.92 9.60 42.57
C ASN A 88 -11.00 10.31 41.75
N SER A 89 -12.13 9.63 41.54
CA SER A 89 -13.25 10.18 40.75
C SER A 89 -14.01 11.24 41.51
N THR A 90 -14.34 12.32 40.79
CA THR A 90 -14.99 13.52 41.37
C THR A 90 -16.35 13.85 40.73
N SER A 91 -16.73 13.21 39.62
CA SER A 91 -17.94 13.51 38.87
C SER A 91 -19.23 13.27 39.65
N VAL A 92 -20.29 13.98 39.25
CA VAL A 92 -21.65 13.80 39.80
C VAL A 92 -22.07 12.36 39.76
N ALA A 93 -21.93 11.71 38.58
CA ALA A 93 -22.32 10.33 38.40
C ALA A 93 -21.57 9.37 39.33
N GLN A 94 -20.24 9.56 39.48
CA GLN A 94 -19.44 8.72 40.39
C GLN A 94 -19.82 8.94 41.84
N ARG A 95 -20.03 10.20 42.26
CA ARG A 95 -20.44 10.52 43.63
C ARG A 95 -21.78 9.87 44.00
N GLU A 96 -22.79 10.02 43.12
CA GLU A 96 -24.14 9.57 43.39
C GLU A 96 -24.38 8.09 43.19
N GLN A 97 -23.83 7.52 42.11
CA GLN A 97 -24.16 6.17 41.68
C GLN A 97 -23.18 5.12 42.23
N VAL A 98 -21.88 5.48 42.30
CA VAL A 98 -20.82 4.52 42.64
C VAL A 98 -20.41 4.63 44.09
N PHE A 99 -19.95 5.81 44.52
CA PHE A 99 -19.45 6.03 45.87
C PHE A 99 -20.58 6.24 46.90
N LYS A 100 -21.69 6.80 46.44
CA LYS A 100 -22.81 7.25 47.31
C LYS A 100 -22.31 8.18 48.42
N LYS A 101 -21.51 9.18 48.02
CA LYS A 101 -20.82 10.14 48.86
C LYS A 101 -21.06 11.55 48.40
N ASP A 102 -21.10 12.48 49.34
CA ASP A 102 -21.20 13.91 49.03
C ASP A 102 -19.84 14.52 48.62
N LYS A 103 -19.84 15.81 48.25
CA LYS A 103 -18.64 16.52 47.81
C LYS A 103 -17.54 16.54 48.87
N GLU A 104 -17.90 16.77 50.14
CA GLU A 104 -16.93 16.83 51.21
C GLU A 104 -16.28 15.50 51.50
N GLU A 105 -17.04 14.41 51.45
CA GLU A 105 -16.51 13.05 51.61
C GLU A 105 -15.56 12.66 50.46
N ILE A 106 -15.87 13.04 49.22
CA ILE A 106 -15.00 12.78 48.05
C ILE A 106 -13.73 13.64 48.11
N LYS A 107 -13.84 14.94 48.46
CA LYS A 107 -12.68 15.82 48.69
C LYS A 107 -11.77 15.27 49.78
N LYS A 108 -12.35 14.74 50.87
CA LYS A 108 -11.60 14.11 51.96
C LYS A 108 -10.78 12.92 51.46
N ILE A 109 -11.29 12.10 50.53
CA ILE A 109 -10.52 10.99 49.94
C ILE A 109 -9.25 11.52 49.25
N ALA A 110 -9.34 12.55 48.44
CA ALA A 110 -8.20 13.20 47.77
C ALA A 110 -7.18 13.73 48.80
N VAL A 111 -7.65 14.49 49.77
CA VAL A 111 -6.82 15.11 50.84
C VAL A 111 -6.09 14.06 51.69
N GLU A 112 -6.78 13.01 52.15
CA GLU A 112 -6.15 11.95 52.93
C GLU A 112 -5.15 11.16 52.09
N GLY A 113 -5.44 10.90 50.78
CA GLY A 113 -4.48 10.33 49.86
C GLY A 113 -3.24 11.21 49.69
N ALA A 114 -3.40 12.50 49.48
CA ALA A 114 -2.31 13.47 49.37
C ALA A 114 -1.42 13.52 50.61
N LYS A 115 -2.02 13.53 51.82
CA LYS A 115 -1.29 13.44 53.08
C LYS A 115 -0.48 12.15 53.23
N LEU A 116 -1.07 11.04 52.79
CA LEU A 116 -0.40 9.74 52.83
C LEU A 116 0.78 9.71 51.87
N LEU A 117 0.66 10.25 50.66
CA LEU A 117 1.76 10.37 49.72
C LEU A 117 2.93 11.16 50.33
N LYS A 118 2.64 12.36 50.88
CA LYS A 118 3.67 13.21 51.48
C LYS A 118 4.42 12.47 52.58
N ARG A 119 3.70 11.80 53.50
CA ARG A 119 4.33 10.99 54.58
C ARG A 119 5.19 9.83 54.06
N LEU A 120 4.66 9.05 53.14
CA LEU A 120 5.39 7.88 52.65
C LEU A 120 6.60 8.27 51.78
N ALA A 121 6.57 9.41 51.13
CA ALA A 121 7.72 9.96 50.41
C ALA A 121 8.88 10.28 51.38
N ASP A 122 8.57 10.83 52.55
CA ASP A 122 9.57 11.10 53.58
C ASP A 122 10.13 9.81 54.24
N GLU A 123 9.35 8.72 54.27
CA GLU A 123 9.70 7.45 54.85
C GLU A 123 10.38 6.46 53.86
N THR A 124 10.33 6.73 52.57
CA THR A 124 10.82 5.80 51.52
C THR A 124 12.10 6.33 50.89
N ASP A 125 13.06 5.45 50.68
CA ASP A 125 14.29 5.75 49.96
C ASP A 125 14.00 6.04 48.47
N GLY A 126 14.42 7.21 47.99
CA GLY A 126 14.17 7.71 46.61
C GLY A 126 13.89 9.20 46.57
N SER A 127 13.66 9.72 45.38
CA SER A 127 13.22 11.10 45.15
C SER A 127 11.86 11.09 44.51
N PHE A 128 10.90 11.83 45.11
CA PHE A 128 9.50 11.79 44.67
C PHE A 128 8.92 13.18 44.47
N SER A 129 8.10 13.31 43.42
CA SER A 129 7.17 14.40 43.22
C SER A 129 5.75 13.83 43.04
N PHE A 130 4.75 14.72 43.02
CA PHE A 130 3.36 14.28 43.07
C PHE A 130 2.54 14.84 41.94
N GLU A 131 1.62 14.02 41.46
CA GLU A 131 0.59 14.39 40.53
C GLU A 131 -0.79 14.03 41.10
N TYR A 132 -1.79 14.88 40.84
CA TYR A 132 -3.18 14.62 41.19
C TYR A 132 -4.11 14.80 40.01
N SER A 133 -5.00 13.82 39.79
CA SER A 133 -6.08 13.88 38.79
C SER A 133 -7.46 13.79 39.45
N PRO A 134 -8.33 14.78 39.28
CA PRO A 134 -9.76 14.65 39.55
C PRO A 134 -10.42 13.86 38.41
N GLU A 135 -10.40 12.54 38.53
CA GLU A 135 -10.89 11.61 37.48
C GLU A 135 -12.36 11.94 37.14
N SER A 136 -12.73 11.74 35.87
CA SER A 136 -14.04 12.09 35.32
C SER A 136 -14.33 13.59 35.37
N PHE A 137 -13.31 14.44 35.16
CA PHE A 137 -13.42 15.87 35.15
C PHE A 137 -14.57 16.42 34.28
N PRO A 138 -14.84 15.93 33.05
CA PRO A 138 -15.93 16.45 32.23
C PRO A 138 -17.33 16.33 32.85
N GLY A 139 -17.51 15.39 33.75
CA GLY A 139 -18.74 15.19 34.51
C GLY A 139 -18.73 15.83 35.92
N THR A 140 -17.69 16.64 36.23
CA THR A 140 -17.49 17.31 37.50
C THR A 140 -17.80 18.79 37.34
N GLU A 141 -18.44 19.41 38.33
CA GLU A 141 -18.59 20.88 38.36
C GLU A 141 -17.20 21.52 38.44
N VAL A 142 -16.91 22.49 37.58
CA VAL A 142 -15.57 23.09 37.45
C VAL A 142 -15.09 23.72 38.74
N ASP A 143 -15.99 24.44 39.45
CA ASP A 143 -15.69 25.06 40.75
C ASP A 143 -15.36 24.01 41.81
N TYR A 144 -16.03 22.85 41.78
CA TYR A 144 -15.75 21.77 42.71
C TYR A 144 -14.44 21.05 42.37
N ALA A 145 -14.16 20.85 41.09
CA ALA A 145 -12.84 20.31 40.66
C ALA A 145 -11.70 21.22 41.12
N LEU A 146 -11.86 22.55 40.93
CA LEU A 146 -10.90 23.55 41.43
C LEU A 146 -10.71 23.46 42.95
N GLU A 147 -11.82 23.37 43.71
CA GLU A 147 -11.80 23.23 45.16
C GLU A 147 -11.00 21.98 45.62
N VAL A 148 -11.24 20.85 44.99
CA VAL A 148 -10.51 19.60 45.33
C VAL A 148 -9.03 19.71 44.96
N CYS A 149 -8.70 20.24 43.76
CA CYS A 149 -7.32 20.46 43.36
C CYS A 149 -6.57 21.39 44.30
N ASN A 150 -7.18 22.52 44.69
CA ASN A 150 -6.60 23.46 45.65
C ASN A 150 -6.39 22.83 47.03
N ALA A 151 -7.35 22.02 47.51
CA ALA A 151 -7.20 21.30 48.78
C ALA A 151 -6.01 20.31 48.77
N VAL A 152 -5.73 19.64 47.64
CA VAL A 152 -4.57 18.79 47.46
C VAL A 152 -3.27 19.59 47.39
N ILE A 153 -3.25 20.72 46.63
CA ILE A 153 -2.10 21.62 46.55
C ILE A 153 -1.74 22.16 47.93
N ASP A 154 -2.71 22.55 48.73
CA ASP A 154 -2.49 23.07 50.09
C ASP A 154 -1.89 22.01 51.06
N VAL A 155 -2.15 20.72 50.83
CA VAL A 155 -1.47 19.63 51.58
C VAL A 155 -0.02 19.49 51.15
N TRP A 156 0.27 19.57 49.85
CA TRP A 156 1.62 19.34 49.35
C TRP A 156 2.53 20.55 49.48
N GLU A 157 1.98 21.75 49.56
CA GLU A 157 2.71 23.03 49.74
C GLU A 157 3.86 23.18 48.74
N PRO A 158 3.57 23.10 47.39
CA PRO A 158 4.61 23.11 46.39
C PRO A 158 5.39 24.42 46.36
N LYS A 159 6.63 24.34 45.85
CA LYS A 159 7.51 25.49 45.60
C LYS A 159 7.91 25.50 44.11
N ALA A 160 8.28 26.66 43.61
CA ALA A 160 8.76 26.78 42.22
C ALA A 160 9.96 25.88 41.90
N SER A 161 10.78 25.54 42.92
CA SER A 161 11.90 24.58 42.80
C SER A 161 11.50 23.10 42.92
N ASN A 162 10.29 22.81 43.38
CA ASN A 162 9.75 21.44 43.49
C ASN A 162 8.24 21.51 43.21
N LYS A 163 7.90 21.54 41.93
CA LYS A 163 6.55 21.66 41.45
C LYS A 163 5.75 20.37 41.68
N VAL A 164 4.46 20.51 41.79
CA VAL A 164 3.49 19.42 41.69
C VAL A 164 2.73 19.49 40.37
N ILE A 165 2.16 18.38 39.97
CA ILE A 165 1.35 18.33 38.74
C ILE A 165 -0.13 18.23 39.15
N ILE A 166 -0.94 19.07 38.56
CA ILE A 166 -2.41 18.92 38.54
C ILE A 166 -2.79 18.55 37.13
N ASN A 167 -3.32 17.33 36.96
CA ASN A 167 -3.62 16.77 35.67
C ASN A 167 -5.14 16.67 35.47
N ILE A 168 -5.63 17.21 34.38
CA ILE A 168 -7.07 17.34 34.09
C ILE A 168 -7.43 16.31 32.98
N PRO A 169 -8.01 15.15 33.37
CA PRO A 169 -8.36 14.13 32.39
C PRO A 169 -9.75 14.38 31.80
N THR A 170 -9.86 14.42 30.47
CA THR A 170 -11.14 14.23 29.82
C THR A 170 -11.47 12.74 29.77
N THR A 171 -11.66 12.11 30.94
CA THR A 171 -11.89 10.68 31.11
C THR A 171 -12.93 10.11 30.15
N VAL A 172 -14.00 10.84 29.91
CA VAL A 172 -14.92 10.66 28.78
C VAL A 172 -15.11 12.02 28.14
N GLN A 173 -14.73 12.16 26.88
CA GLN A 173 -14.84 13.41 26.16
C GLN A 173 -16.30 13.73 25.83
N ILE A 174 -16.90 14.72 26.49
CA ILE A 174 -18.31 15.09 26.31
C ILE A 174 -18.51 16.51 25.80
N ALA A 175 -17.56 17.41 26.01
CA ALA A 175 -17.64 18.82 25.62
C ALA A 175 -16.98 19.07 24.24
N MET A 176 -17.26 20.22 23.66
CA MET A 176 -16.50 20.74 22.51
C MET A 176 -15.13 21.27 22.99
N PRO A 177 -14.08 21.23 22.15
CA PRO A 177 -12.72 21.61 22.54
C PRO A 177 -12.60 23.03 23.14
N HIS A 178 -13.33 24.01 22.60
CA HIS A 178 -13.31 25.38 23.12
C HIS A 178 -13.96 25.49 24.51
N VAL A 179 -14.95 24.66 24.82
CA VAL A 179 -15.56 24.59 26.15
C VAL A 179 -14.55 24.02 27.14
N PHE A 180 -13.88 22.93 26.79
CA PHE A 180 -12.82 22.36 27.61
C PHE A 180 -11.66 23.36 27.82
N ALA A 181 -11.21 24.03 26.76
CA ALA A 181 -10.21 25.10 26.87
C ALA A 181 -10.62 26.22 27.82
N THR A 182 -11.88 26.66 27.80
CA THR A 182 -12.39 27.65 28.75
C THR A 182 -12.31 27.15 30.19
N GLN A 183 -12.59 25.87 30.44
CA GLN A 183 -12.45 25.27 31.76
C GLN A 183 -10.98 25.21 32.20
N VAL A 184 -10.06 24.85 31.27
CA VAL A 184 -8.60 24.86 31.51
C VAL A 184 -8.13 26.28 31.85
N GLU A 185 -8.56 27.29 31.09
CA GLU A 185 -8.22 28.70 31.39
C GLU A 185 -8.70 29.14 32.79
N TYR A 186 -9.92 28.73 33.14
CA TYR A 186 -10.47 29.00 34.48
C TYR A 186 -9.63 28.35 35.58
N LEU A 187 -9.27 27.09 35.44
CA LEU A 187 -8.38 26.39 36.39
C LEU A 187 -7.02 27.06 36.45
N SER A 188 -6.38 27.33 35.30
CA SER A 188 -5.06 27.97 35.24
C SER A 188 -5.02 29.31 35.98
N LYS A 189 -6.10 30.09 35.94
CA LYS A 189 -6.19 31.40 36.63
C LYS A 189 -6.49 31.30 38.13
N ASN A 190 -7.05 30.21 38.63
CA ASN A 190 -7.59 30.11 39.99
C ASN A 190 -6.94 29.03 40.85
N LEU A 191 -6.02 28.21 40.30
CA LEU A 191 -5.22 27.27 41.09
C LEU A 191 -4.32 28.01 42.08
N HIS A 192 -4.26 27.51 43.31
CA HIS A 192 -3.34 28.01 44.31
C HIS A 192 -1.89 27.79 43.88
N ASN A 193 -1.03 28.74 44.24
CA ASN A 193 0.43 28.64 43.94
C ASN A 193 0.73 28.26 42.47
N ARG A 194 0.02 28.86 41.51
CA ARG A 194 0.08 28.50 40.08
C ARG A 194 1.49 28.38 39.54
N ASP A 195 2.45 29.20 39.98
CA ASP A 195 3.85 29.16 39.55
C ASP A 195 4.59 27.88 40.03
N ALA A 196 4.08 27.26 41.08
CA ALA A 196 4.59 26.00 41.65
C ALA A 196 3.77 24.77 41.19
N VAL A 197 2.84 24.95 40.26
CA VAL A 197 2.00 23.89 39.71
C VAL A 197 2.25 23.74 38.22
N THR A 198 2.50 22.54 37.76
CA THR A 198 2.43 22.15 36.35
C THR A 198 0.99 21.74 36.05
N LEU A 199 0.27 22.52 35.25
CA LEU A 199 -1.08 22.17 34.79
C LEU A 199 -0.96 21.26 33.60
N SER A 200 -1.30 19.98 33.79
CA SER A 200 -1.28 18.94 32.78
C SER A 200 -2.68 18.60 32.27
N LEU A 201 -2.78 18.15 31.04
CA LEU A 201 -4.03 17.66 30.47
C LEU A 201 -3.85 16.22 29.97
N HIS A 202 -4.90 15.41 30.17
CA HIS A 202 -4.95 14.02 29.74
C HIS A 202 -6.19 13.77 28.87
N PRO A 203 -6.18 14.21 27.60
CA PRO A 203 -7.36 14.07 26.75
C PRO A 203 -7.56 12.64 26.27
N HIS A 204 -8.80 12.14 26.39
CA HIS A 204 -9.30 10.99 25.63
C HIS A 204 -9.88 11.43 24.29
N ASN A 205 -10.28 10.48 23.44
CA ASN A 205 -10.67 10.75 22.06
C ASN A 205 -12.09 10.28 21.71
N ASP A 206 -13.01 10.23 22.69
CA ASP A 206 -14.38 9.71 22.51
C ASP A 206 -15.17 10.43 21.40
N ARG A 207 -14.88 11.70 21.15
CA ARG A 207 -15.50 12.52 20.10
C ARG A 207 -14.58 12.73 18.88
N GLY A 208 -13.41 12.11 18.83
CA GLY A 208 -12.41 12.35 17.81
C GLY A 208 -11.75 13.74 17.92
N CYS A 209 -11.76 14.36 19.10
CA CYS A 209 -11.26 15.72 19.32
C CYS A 209 -10.08 15.77 20.31
N GLY A 210 -9.45 14.64 20.64
CA GLY A 210 -8.38 14.61 21.66
C GLY A 210 -7.20 15.52 21.33
N ILE A 211 -6.77 15.59 20.08
CA ILE A 211 -5.72 16.51 19.62
C ILE A 211 -6.17 17.98 19.77
N SER A 212 -7.41 18.30 19.37
CA SER A 212 -7.93 19.66 19.49
C SER A 212 -8.11 20.09 20.94
N ASP A 213 -8.49 19.18 21.84
CA ASP A 213 -8.53 19.45 23.29
C ASP A 213 -7.14 19.79 23.82
N ALA A 214 -6.12 19.04 23.40
CA ALA A 214 -4.73 19.29 23.80
C ALA A 214 -4.22 20.64 23.27
N GLU A 215 -4.35 20.91 21.97
CA GLU A 215 -3.89 22.16 21.35
C GLU A 215 -4.57 23.39 21.96
N MET A 216 -5.89 23.36 22.08
CA MET A 216 -6.65 24.48 22.66
C MET A 216 -6.41 24.63 24.16
N GLY A 217 -6.20 23.51 24.88
CA GLY A 217 -5.86 23.54 26.29
C GLY A 217 -4.47 24.14 26.55
N LEU A 218 -3.47 23.87 25.70
CA LEU A 218 -2.16 24.52 25.76
C LEU A 218 -2.29 26.04 25.54
N LEU A 219 -3.07 26.46 24.55
CA LEU A 219 -3.37 27.90 24.31
C LEU A 219 -4.14 28.55 25.49
N ALA A 220 -4.89 27.75 26.24
CA ALA A 220 -5.65 28.23 27.42
C ALA A 220 -4.80 28.26 28.71
N GLY A 221 -3.51 27.89 28.65
CA GLY A 221 -2.58 28.00 29.76
C GLY A 221 -2.22 26.70 30.47
N ALA A 222 -2.43 25.55 29.85
CA ALA A 222 -1.81 24.31 30.28
C ALA A 222 -0.31 24.30 29.95
N ASP A 223 0.48 23.59 30.76
CA ASP A 223 1.94 23.49 30.66
C ASP A 223 2.39 22.17 30.06
N ARG A 224 1.56 21.11 30.12
CA ARG A 224 1.94 19.74 29.83
C ARG A 224 0.76 18.95 29.27
N ILE A 225 1.02 18.00 28.39
CA ILE A 225 0.02 17.05 27.87
C ILE A 225 0.49 15.63 28.16
N GLU A 226 -0.41 14.79 28.60
CA GLU A 226 -0.27 13.34 28.65
C GLU A 226 -1.06 12.69 27.51
N GLY A 227 -0.47 11.68 26.91
CA GLY A 227 -1.11 10.90 25.86
C GLY A 227 -0.32 9.63 25.55
N THR A 228 -0.62 9.03 24.42
CA THR A 228 0.01 7.75 24.02
C THR A 228 0.47 7.80 22.57
N LEU A 229 1.44 6.97 22.22
CA LEU A 229 1.82 6.79 20.82
C LEU A 229 0.62 6.25 20.03
N PHE A 230 0.33 6.91 18.92
CA PHE A 230 -0.76 6.59 17.99
C PHE A 230 -2.16 6.56 18.64
N GLY A 231 -2.30 7.21 19.78
CA GLY A 231 -3.59 7.37 20.45
C GLY A 231 -4.15 6.12 21.11
N ASN A 232 -3.31 5.10 21.39
CA ASN A 232 -3.77 3.91 22.10
C ASN A 232 -4.37 4.26 23.46
N GLY A 233 -5.39 3.50 23.87
CA GLY A 233 -6.03 3.72 25.17
C GLY A 233 -7.42 3.09 25.24
N GLU A 234 -8.08 3.27 26.36
CA GLU A 234 -9.43 2.74 26.55
C GLU A 234 -10.45 3.35 25.60
N ARG A 235 -11.46 2.58 25.24
CA ARG A 235 -12.57 2.95 24.34
C ARG A 235 -12.04 3.39 22.96
N THR A 236 -12.00 4.70 22.70
CA THR A 236 -11.53 5.33 21.44
C THR A 236 -10.08 5.79 21.52
N GLY A 237 -9.41 5.54 22.65
CA GLY A 237 -8.02 5.90 22.90
C GLY A 237 -7.83 7.26 23.56
N ASN A 238 -6.58 7.63 23.73
CA ASN A 238 -6.10 8.89 24.28
C ASN A 238 -5.73 9.86 23.14
N VAL A 239 -5.29 11.05 23.49
CA VAL A 239 -4.66 11.94 22.51
C VAL A 239 -3.43 11.27 21.90
N ASP A 240 -3.33 11.31 20.57
CA ASP A 240 -2.17 10.82 19.85
C ASP A 240 -1.01 11.81 19.98
N ILE A 241 0.00 11.46 20.77
CA ILE A 241 1.17 12.30 21.02
C ILE A 241 2.02 12.49 19.75
N VAL A 242 2.06 11.51 18.85
CA VAL A 242 2.78 11.64 17.56
C VAL A 242 2.15 12.75 16.73
N ALA A 243 0.83 12.71 16.56
CA ALA A 243 0.13 13.73 15.79
C ALA A 243 0.21 15.11 16.46
N LEU A 244 0.07 15.20 17.78
CA LEU A 244 0.20 16.45 18.53
C LEU A 244 1.60 17.07 18.37
N ALA A 245 2.66 16.26 18.57
CA ALA A 245 4.05 16.71 18.43
C ALA A 245 4.36 17.20 17.01
N MET A 246 3.90 16.48 15.99
CA MET A 246 4.10 16.88 14.60
C MET A 246 3.26 18.10 14.21
N ASN A 247 2.09 18.29 14.81
CA ASN A 247 1.32 19.54 14.66
C ASN A 247 2.09 20.74 15.23
N MET A 248 2.66 20.60 16.42
CA MET A 248 3.51 21.65 17.03
C MET A 248 4.72 21.95 16.14
N PHE A 249 5.41 20.92 15.69
CA PHE A 249 6.56 21.03 14.77
C PHE A 249 6.18 21.78 13.48
N SER A 250 5.04 21.46 12.88
CA SER A 250 4.54 22.13 11.66
C SER A 250 4.28 23.64 11.85
N GLN A 251 4.05 24.07 13.09
CA GLN A 251 3.86 25.46 13.47
C GLN A 251 5.16 26.14 13.97
N GLY A 252 6.28 25.44 13.90
CA GLY A 252 7.59 25.95 14.31
C GLY A 252 7.86 25.85 15.82
N VAL A 253 7.12 25.02 16.53
CA VAL A 253 7.36 24.72 17.95
C VAL A 253 8.04 23.35 18.03
N ASP A 254 9.28 23.33 18.50
CA ASP A 254 10.04 22.08 18.66
C ASP A 254 9.48 21.28 19.86
N PRO A 255 8.90 20.10 19.64
CA PRO A 255 8.39 19.24 20.71
C PRO A 255 9.51 18.54 21.50
N GLN A 256 10.78 18.66 21.05
CA GLN A 256 11.95 17.97 21.59
C GLN A 256 11.81 16.43 21.56
N LEU A 257 11.07 15.91 20.58
CA LEU A 257 10.86 14.49 20.32
C LEU A 257 11.32 14.16 18.91
N ASP A 258 12.05 13.06 18.77
CA ASP A 258 12.61 12.62 17.50
C ASP A 258 11.70 11.57 16.83
N PHE A 259 10.92 12.01 15.84
CA PHE A 259 10.12 11.16 14.98
C PHE A 259 10.73 11.00 13.56
N SER A 260 12.01 11.31 13.39
CA SER A 260 12.71 11.19 12.11
C SER A 260 12.82 9.75 11.58
N ASN A 261 12.48 8.76 12.39
CA ASN A 261 12.40 7.34 12.00
C ASN A 261 11.01 6.74 12.26
N MET A 262 9.97 7.42 11.78
CA MET A 262 8.57 7.08 12.02
C MET A 262 8.23 5.62 11.65
N SER A 263 8.81 5.10 10.58
CA SER A 263 8.53 3.74 10.10
C SER A 263 8.99 2.67 11.10
N GLU A 264 10.16 2.85 11.73
CA GLU A 264 10.67 1.92 12.75
C GLU A 264 9.88 2.04 14.06
N ILE A 265 9.56 3.28 14.48
CA ILE A 265 8.73 3.53 15.66
C ILE A 265 7.37 2.84 15.51
N ARG A 266 6.72 3.01 14.35
CA ARG A 266 5.45 2.34 14.06
C ARG A 266 5.59 0.81 14.05
N ALA A 267 6.60 0.28 13.37
CA ALA A 267 6.82 -1.16 13.31
C ALA A 267 7.08 -1.77 14.70
N CYS A 268 7.84 -1.09 15.54
CA CYS A 268 8.07 -1.49 16.92
C CYS A 268 6.78 -1.47 17.74
N TYR A 269 6.00 -0.39 17.64
CA TYR A 269 4.70 -0.26 18.30
C TYR A 269 3.74 -1.39 17.88
N GLU A 270 3.54 -1.61 16.57
CA GLU A 270 2.62 -2.64 16.04
C GLU A 270 3.06 -4.05 16.48
N ARG A 271 4.35 -4.34 16.48
CA ARG A 271 4.90 -5.63 16.89
C ARG A 271 4.70 -5.89 18.39
N LEU A 272 4.96 -4.90 19.25
CA LEU A 272 4.88 -5.06 20.69
C LEU A 272 3.44 -5.01 21.21
N THR A 273 2.59 -4.18 20.62
CA THR A 273 1.20 -4.00 21.07
C THR A 273 0.20 -4.89 20.35
N ARG A 274 0.54 -5.47 19.21
CA ARG A 274 -0.35 -6.19 18.28
C ARG A 274 -1.51 -5.30 17.77
N MET A 275 -1.37 -3.98 17.92
CA MET A 275 -2.33 -3.01 17.44
C MET A 275 -1.82 -2.42 16.12
N HIS A 276 -2.72 -2.27 15.15
CA HIS A 276 -2.39 -1.71 13.84
C HIS A 276 -2.61 -0.19 13.80
N VAL A 277 -1.64 0.53 13.26
CA VAL A 277 -1.77 1.97 12.99
C VAL A 277 -2.48 2.16 11.65
N HIS A 278 -3.65 2.79 11.67
CA HIS A 278 -4.47 2.95 10.47
C HIS A 278 -3.73 3.73 9.37
N GLU A 279 -3.94 3.33 8.10
CA GLU A 279 -3.23 3.84 6.92
C GLU A 279 -3.36 5.36 6.72
N ARG A 280 -4.38 5.98 7.32
CA ARG A 280 -4.64 7.43 7.25
C ARG A 280 -4.36 8.16 8.56
N THR A 281 -3.69 7.53 9.51
CA THR A 281 -3.25 8.20 10.74
C THR A 281 -2.29 9.34 10.39
N PRO A 282 -2.53 10.56 10.86
CA PRO A 282 -1.69 11.70 10.50
C PRO A 282 -0.20 11.42 10.72
N TYR A 283 0.63 11.83 9.75
CA TYR A 283 2.09 11.71 9.70
C TYR A 283 2.66 10.28 9.66
N SER A 284 1.97 9.28 10.21
CA SER A 284 2.51 7.93 10.41
C SER A 284 1.88 6.86 9.50
N GLY A 285 0.66 7.07 9.02
CA GLY A 285 -0.06 6.10 8.19
C GLY A 285 0.56 5.93 6.80
N ASP A 286 0.36 4.77 6.18
CA ASP A 286 0.96 4.44 4.88
C ASP A 286 0.54 5.38 3.75
N LEU A 287 -0.66 5.95 3.81
CA LEU A 287 -1.23 6.75 2.72
C LEU A 287 -1.08 8.26 2.90
N VAL A 288 -0.45 8.73 3.98
CA VAL A 288 -0.45 10.17 4.32
C VAL A 288 0.43 11.03 3.41
N PHE A 289 1.42 10.43 2.75
CA PHE A 289 2.29 11.10 1.77
C PHE A 289 2.07 10.60 0.35
N THR A 290 0.89 10.04 0.06
CA THR A 290 0.51 9.50 -1.24
C THR A 290 -0.57 10.36 -1.89
N ALA A 291 -0.43 10.66 -3.17
CA ALA A 291 -1.48 11.32 -3.94
C ALA A 291 -2.00 10.38 -5.03
N PHE A 292 -3.32 10.20 -5.11
CA PHE A 292 -3.97 9.31 -6.08
C PHE A 292 -4.39 10.04 -7.36
N SER A 293 -4.64 11.33 -7.28
CA SER A 293 -5.02 12.15 -8.45
C SER A 293 -3.79 12.57 -9.24
N GLY A 294 -3.78 12.36 -10.55
CA GLY A 294 -2.68 12.76 -11.43
C GLY A 294 -2.40 14.27 -11.39
N SER A 295 -3.42 15.11 -11.19
CA SER A 295 -3.23 16.56 -11.01
C SER A 295 -2.53 16.91 -9.70
N HIS A 296 -2.80 16.17 -8.63
CA HIS A 296 -2.12 16.36 -7.35
C HIS A 296 -0.65 15.91 -7.45
N GLN A 297 -0.39 14.77 -8.09
CA GLN A 297 0.96 14.24 -8.32
C GLN A 297 1.81 15.23 -9.14
N ASP A 298 1.27 15.77 -10.23
CA ASP A 298 1.94 16.79 -11.05
C ASP A 298 2.24 18.07 -10.25
N ALA A 299 1.28 18.53 -9.44
CA ALA A 299 1.47 19.70 -8.59
C ALA A 299 2.54 19.49 -7.51
N ILE A 300 2.57 18.31 -6.85
CA ILE A 300 3.60 17.95 -5.87
C ILE A 300 4.98 17.93 -6.55
N SER A 301 5.11 17.24 -7.70
CA SER A 301 6.37 17.15 -8.45
C SER A 301 6.90 18.52 -8.84
N LYS A 302 6.04 19.40 -9.36
CA LYS A 302 6.39 20.79 -9.69
C LYS A 302 6.78 21.60 -8.45
N GLY A 303 6.05 21.44 -7.35
CA GLY A 303 6.32 22.10 -6.08
C GLY A 303 7.68 21.69 -5.49
N MET A 304 8.00 20.39 -5.51
CA MET A 304 9.30 19.86 -5.06
C MET A 304 10.46 20.40 -5.91
N THR A 305 10.29 20.41 -7.24
CA THR A 305 11.28 20.95 -8.18
C THR A 305 11.50 22.44 -7.94
N TRP A 306 10.42 23.22 -7.87
CA TRP A 306 10.49 24.67 -7.63
C TRP A 306 11.14 25.01 -6.29
N ARG A 307 10.80 24.26 -5.21
CA ARG A 307 11.44 24.44 -3.90
C ARG A 307 12.94 24.20 -3.94
N LYS A 308 13.37 23.14 -4.65
CA LYS A 308 14.79 22.80 -4.85
C LYS A 308 15.54 23.90 -5.62
N GLU A 309 14.96 24.39 -6.72
CA GLU A 309 15.57 25.46 -7.55
C GLU A 309 15.69 26.80 -6.80
N LYS A 310 14.72 27.13 -5.96
CA LYS A 310 14.69 28.39 -5.19
C LYS A 310 15.40 28.30 -3.85
N HIS A 311 15.91 27.13 -3.45
CA HIS A 311 16.56 26.90 -2.16
C HIS A 311 15.76 27.40 -0.95
N LEU A 312 14.44 27.17 -0.95
CA LEU A 312 13.55 27.65 0.09
C LEU A 312 13.68 26.81 1.37
N HIS A 313 13.79 27.48 2.51
CA HIS A 313 13.78 26.83 3.83
C HIS A 313 12.36 26.50 4.29
N LYS A 314 11.40 27.39 4.03
CA LYS A 314 10.00 27.18 4.39
C LYS A 314 9.37 26.08 3.52
N TRP A 315 8.66 25.15 4.17
CA TRP A 315 7.87 24.16 3.47
C TRP A 315 6.62 24.78 2.83
N SER A 316 6.40 24.53 1.56
CA SER A 316 5.25 25.08 0.80
C SER A 316 4.89 24.23 -0.42
N VAL A 317 5.12 22.91 -0.35
CA VAL A 317 4.76 21.99 -1.45
C VAL A 317 3.25 21.74 -1.42
N PRO A 318 2.55 21.86 -2.56
CA PRO A 318 1.13 21.57 -2.64
C PRO A 318 0.78 20.18 -2.12
N TYR A 319 -0.35 20.05 -1.41
CA TYR A 319 -0.91 18.78 -0.89
C TYR A 319 -0.07 18.02 0.15
N LEU A 320 1.10 18.52 0.54
CA LEU A 320 1.92 17.93 1.59
C LEU A 320 2.08 18.91 2.76
N PRO A 321 1.57 18.57 3.97
CA PRO A 321 1.59 19.48 5.11
C PRO A 321 2.99 19.72 5.67
N ILE A 322 3.89 18.73 5.58
CA ILE A 322 5.29 18.77 6.00
C ILE A 322 6.18 18.15 4.95
N ASP A 323 7.50 18.31 5.07
CA ASP A 323 8.47 17.51 4.31
C ASP A 323 8.41 16.06 4.82
N PRO A 324 8.10 15.06 3.97
CA PRO A 324 8.12 13.66 4.40
C PRO A 324 9.44 13.23 5.04
N LYS A 325 10.53 13.88 4.71
CA LYS A 325 11.86 13.62 5.29
C LYS A 325 11.95 13.94 6.78
N ASP A 326 11.11 14.85 7.28
CA ASP A 326 11.05 15.19 8.71
C ASP A 326 10.62 13.99 9.57
N VAL A 327 9.95 13.02 8.98
CA VAL A 327 9.56 11.74 9.61
C VAL A 327 10.27 10.53 8.98
N GLY A 328 11.42 10.75 8.32
CA GLY A 328 12.24 9.69 7.70
C GLY A 328 11.62 9.01 6.50
N ARG A 329 10.63 9.65 5.87
CA ARG A 329 9.93 9.13 4.69
C ARG A 329 10.26 9.94 3.43
N ALA A 330 9.92 9.42 2.29
CA ALA A 330 9.92 10.16 1.04
C ALA A 330 8.48 10.46 0.62
N TYR A 331 8.30 11.42 -0.28
CA TYR A 331 7.04 11.45 -1.03
C TYR A 331 6.96 10.14 -1.81
N GLU A 332 6.01 9.33 -1.44
CA GLU A 332 5.83 7.99 -1.97
C GLU A 332 5.09 8.07 -3.31
N SER A 333 5.81 8.58 -4.30
CA SER A 333 5.40 8.47 -5.69
C SER A 333 5.35 7.00 -6.15
N ASP A 334 6.06 6.13 -5.44
CA ASP A 334 6.19 4.70 -5.77
C ASP A 334 5.00 3.86 -5.27
N VAL A 335 4.17 4.40 -4.38
CA VAL A 335 2.87 3.84 -4.02
C VAL A 335 1.78 4.51 -4.88
N ILE A 336 2.06 4.76 -6.15
CA ILE A 336 1.01 5.08 -7.11
C ILE A 336 0.22 3.79 -7.35
N ARG A 337 -0.78 3.60 -6.52
CA ARG A 337 -1.80 2.60 -6.71
C ARG A 337 -2.73 3.10 -7.80
N ILE A 338 -2.72 2.45 -8.95
CA ILE A 338 -3.59 2.80 -10.05
C ILE A 338 -4.98 2.26 -9.77
N ASN A 339 -5.89 3.18 -9.53
CA ASN A 339 -7.32 2.92 -9.48
C ASN A 339 -8.01 3.57 -10.70
N SER A 340 -9.31 3.37 -10.82
CA SER A 340 -10.15 3.90 -11.90
C SER A 340 -10.07 5.43 -12.11
N GLN A 341 -9.50 6.17 -11.14
CA GLN A 341 -9.33 7.64 -11.20
C GLN A 341 -7.90 8.09 -11.56
N SER A 342 -6.97 7.14 -11.68
CA SER A 342 -5.58 7.45 -12.03
C SER A 342 -5.46 7.80 -13.50
N GLY A 343 -4.95 8.98 -13.81
CA GLY A 343 -4.80 9.45 -15.19
C GLY A 343 -3.58 8.83 -15.91
N LYS A 344 -3.48 9.05 -17.23
CA LYS A 344 -2.45 8.56 -18.17
C LYS A 344 -0.99 8.78 -17.69
N GLY A 345 -0.75 9.78 -16.85
CA GLY A 345 0.58 10.09 -16.30
C GLY A 345 1.05 9.11 -15.23
N GLY A 346 0.13 8.58 -14.42
CA GLY A 346 0.46 7.69 -13.30
C GLY A 346 1.03 6.35 -13.76
N VAL A 347 0.43 5.72 -14.78
CA VAL A 347 0.88 4.42 -15.32
C VAL A 347 2.30 4.51 -15.89
N ASN A 348 2.57 5.55 -16.69
CA ASN A 348 3.90 5.75 -17.27
C ASN A 348 4.96 6.05 -16.20
N TYR A 349 4.58 6.77 -15.15
CA TYR A 349 5.47 7.06 -14.04
C TYR A 349 5.87 5.77 -13.28
N ILE A 350 4.91 4.87 -12.98
CA ILE A 350 5.19 3.58 -12.34
C ILE A 350 6.15 2.74 -13.18
N LEU A 351 5.89 2.59 -14.48
CA LEU A 351 6.75 1.82 -15.36
C LEU A 351 8.16 2.41 -15.43
N LYS A 352 8.29 3.74 -15.44
CA LYS A 352 9.58 4.42 -15.47
C LYS A 352 10.37 4.23 -14.18
N GLN A 353 9.73 4.38 -13.01
CA GLN A 353 10.41 4.30 -11.71
C GLN A 353 10.80 2.86 -11.34
N ASN A 354 9.88 1.91 -11.54
CA ASN A 354 10.12 0.54 -11.07
C ASN A 354 10.87 -0.32 -12.10
N TYR A 355 10.70 -0.02 -13.41
CA TYR A 355 11.24 -0.89 -14.47
C TYR A 355 12.10 -0.14 -15.50
N GLY A 356 12.31 1.18 -15.34
CA GLY A 356 13.07 1.98 -16.30
C GLY A 356 12.37 2.17 -17.65
N ILE A 357 11.08 1.85 -17.76
CA ILE A 357 10.33 1.85 -19.03
C ILE A 357 9.66 3.19 -19.25
N THR A 358 9.94 3.82 -20.37
CA THR A 358 9.26 5.05 -20.83
C THR A 358 8.45 4.73 -22.08
N LEU A 359 7.12 4.77 -21.97
CA LEU A 359 6.25 4.51 -23.11
C LEU A 359 6.24 5.68 -24.10
N PRO A 360 6.17 5.43 -25.41
CA PRO A 360 5.89 6.45 -26.43
C PRO A 360 4.60 7.21 -26.12
N ASP A 361 4.56 8.52 -26.42
CA ASP A 361 3.45 9.41 -26.05
C ASP A 361 2.08 8.89 -26.52
N LYS A 362 2.00 8.41 -27.74
CA LYS A 362 0.75 7.85 -28.31
C LYS A 362 0.37 6.51 -27.66
N MET A 363 1.33 5.72 -27.21
CA MET A 363 1.08 4.45 -26.54
C MET A 363 0.59 4.64 -25.09
N ARG A 364 1.06 5.69 -24.40
CA ARG A 364 0.65 6.02 -23.01
C ARG A 364 -0.87 6.12 -22.87
N GLU A 365 -1.53 6.64 -23.88
CA GLU A 365 -2.97 6.81 -23.85
C GLU A 365 -3.70 5.47 -23.95
N GLU A 366 -3.35 4.65 -24.93
CA GLU A 366 -3.94 3.33 -25.15
C GLU A 366 -3.69 2.41 -23.95
N PHE A 367 -2.44 2.35 -23.50
CA PHE A 367 -2.06 1.52 -22.35
C PHE A 367 -2.72 2.00 -21.04
N GLY A 368 -2.84 3.31 -20.84
CA GLY A 368 -3.56 3.88 -19.71
C GLY A 368 -5.03 3.47 -19.65
N TYR A 369 -5.71 3.41 -20.80
CA TYR A 369 -7.09 2.90 -20.89
C TYR A 369 -7.18 1.40 -20.61
N LEU A 370 -6.23 0.60 -21.11
CA LEU A 370 -6.18 -0.84 -20.85
C LEU A 370 -6.01 -1.14 -19.36
N VAL A 371 -5.05 -0.49 -18.71
CA VAL A 371 -4.79 -0.64 -17.26
C VAL A 371 -6.01 -0.22 -16.44
N LYS A 372 -6.66 0.89 -16.83
CA LYS A 372 -7.89 1.33 -16.18
C LYS A 372 -9.00 0.29 -16.32
N HIS A 373 -9.21 -0.27 -17.49
CA HIS A 373 -10.23 -1.30 -17.73
C HIS A 373 -10.00 -2.53 -16.83
N VAL A 374 -8.76 -3.02 -16.75
CA VAL A 374 -8.39 -4.15 -15.88
C VAL A 374 -8.63 -3.82 -14.41
N SER A 375 -8.32 -2.60 -13.97
CA SER A 375 -8.59 -2.15 -12.59
C SER A 375 -10.10 -2.09 -12.28
N ASP A 376 -10.89 -1.57 -13.22
CA ASP A 376 -12.34 -1.45 -13.09
C ASP A 376 -13.01 -2.83 -13.02
N GLU A 377 -12.61 -3.79 -13.86
CA GLU A 377 -13.13 -5.16 -13.85
C GLU A 377 -12.74 -5.94 -12.58
N ALA A 378 -11.50 -5.77 -12.11
CA ALA A 378 -11.02 -6.44 -10.91
C ALA A 378 -11.56 -5.82 -9.62
N HIS A 379 -12.17 -4.62 -9.66
CA HIS A 379 -12.54 -3.81 -8.50
C HIS A 379 -11.40 -3.68 -7.48
N LYS A 380 -10.17 -3.67 -7.97
CA LYS A 380 -8.94 -3.65 -7.17
C LYS A 380 -7.96 -2.63 -7.72
N GLU A 381 -7.18 -2.14 -6.81
CA GLU A 381 -5.98 -1.39 -7.11
C GLU A 381 -4.91 -2.33 -7.71
N LEU A 382 -4.21 -1.87 -8.76
CA LEU A 382 -3.19 -2.66 -9.44
C LEU A 382 -1.80 -2.35 -8.89
N SER A 383 -1.06 -3.39 -8.50
CA SER A 383 0.35 -3.25 -8.10
C SER A 383 1.25 -2.89 -9.30
N PRO A 384 2.43 -2.31 -9.07
CA PRO A 384 3.42 -2.08 -10.13
C PRO A 384 3.73 -3.34 -10.96
N ASP A 385 3.89 -4.50 -10.30
CA ASP A 385 4.17 -5.77 -10.96
C ASP A 385 3.02 -6.17 -11.89
N LEU A 386 1.79 -6.03 -11.44
CA LEU A 386 0.61 -6.36 -12.27
C LEU A 386 0.49 -5.42 -13.49
N ILE A 387 0.85 -4.14 -13.34
CA ILE A 387 0.88 -3.19 -14.46
C ILE A 387 1.96 -3.58 -15.47
N TYR A 388 3.12 -4.02 -14.98
CA TYR A 388 4.18 -4.54 -15.83
C TYR A 388 3.74 -5.83 -16.57
N ASP A 389 3.10 -6.77 -15.87
CA ASP A 389 2.55 -8.00 -16.47
C ASP A 389 1.52 -7.68 -17.56
N ILE A 390 0.63 -6.70 -17.33
CA ILE A 390 -0.32 -6.24 -18.37
C ILE A 390 0.41 -5.72 -19.61
N LEU A 391 1.53 -5.00 -19.44
CA LEU A 391 2.34 -4.54 -20.57
C LEU A 391 2.95 -5.72 -21.33
N ILE A 392 3.55 -6.67 -20.61
CA ILE A 392 4.18 -7.85 -21.19
C ILE A 392 3.15 -8.71 -21.94
N ASP A 393 2.04 -9.05 -21.30
CA ASP A 393 1.02 -9.94 -21.85
C ASP A 393 0.33 -9.36 -23.09
N ASN A 394 0.15 -8.05 -23.14
CA ASN A 394 -0.59 -7.40 -24.23
C ASN A 394 0.28 -6.88 -25.37
N TYR A 395 1.56 -6.58 -25.13
CA TYR A 395 2.41 -5.91 -26.13
C TYR A 395 3.73 -6.61 -26.40
N VAL A 396 4.21 -7.46 -25.49
CA VAL A 396 5.48 -8.19 -25.66
C VAL A 396 5.17 -9.66 -25.92
N SER A 397 5.95 -10.30 -26.78
CA SER A 397 5.84 -11.76 -27.07
C SER A 397 4.49 -12.21 -27.65
N THR A 398 3.74 -11.32 -28.25
CA THR A 398 2.52 -11.68 -28.99
C THR A 398 2.84 -12.36 -30.33
N HIS A 399 3.57 -13.47 -30.28
CA HIS A 399 4.02 -14.27 -31.45
C HIS A 399 3.03 -15.37 -31.79
N THR A 400 1.76 -15.04 -31.81
CA THR A 400 0.70 -16.05 -31.91
C THR A 400 0.52 -16.65 -33.30
N ARG A 401 0.98 -15.98 -34.35
CA ARG A 401 0.73 -16.39 -35.73
C ARG A 401 2.01 -16.60 -36.53
N PHE A 402 2.99 -15.69 -36.41
CA PHE A 402 4.27 -15.84 -37.07
C PHE A 402 5.41 -15.29 -36.22
N GLN A 403 6.63 -15.70 -36.55
CA GLN A 403 7.88 -15.26 -35.91
C GLN A 403 8.95 -15.05 -36.98
N ILE A 404 9.98 -14.30 -36.67
CA ILE A 404 11.20 -14.17 -37.47
C ILE A 404 12.39 -14.64 -36.63
N PRO A 405 12.68 -15.95 -36.61
CA PRO A 405 13.77 -16.53 -35.81
C PRO A 405 15.15 -16.06 -36.25
N GLU A 406 15.33 -15.79 -37.55
CA GLU A 406 16.62 -15.36 -38.12
C GLU A 406 16.38 -14.24 -39.14
N CYS A 407 17.29 -13.23 -39.14
CA CYS A 407 17.33 -12.20 -40.16
C CYS A 407 18.78 -11.77 -40.42
N HIS A 408 19.20 -11.81 -41.68
CA HIS A 408 20.52 -11.39 -42.13
C HIS A 408 20.41 -10.10 -42.98
N PHE A 409 21.39 -9.21 -42.82
CA PHE A 409 21.41 -7.95 -43.52
C PHE A 409 22.63 -7.85 -44.46
N LYS A 410 22.39 -7.36 -45.68
CA LYS A 410 23.43 -7.08 -46.68
C LYS A 410 23.29 -5.62 -47.11
N GLN A 411 24.39 -4.90 -47.22
CA GLN A 411 24.37 -3.50 -47.71
C GLN A 411 24.60 -3.49 -49.22
N ILE A 412 23.55 -3.19 -49.97
CA ILE A 412 23.54 -3.13 -51.44
C ILE A 412 22.63 -1.95 -51.82
N ASN A 413 23.14 -0.80 -52.20
CA ASN A 413 22.35 0.39 -52.55
C ASN A 413 21.08 0.58 -51.66
N GLY A 414 21.28 0.58 -50.36
CA GLY A 414 20.24 0.44 -49.34
C GLY A 414 20.54 -0.74 -48.42
N ILE A 415 19.59 -1.20 -47.64
CA ILE A 415 19.71 -2.40 -46.81
C ILE A 415 18.79 -3.49 -47.31
N MET A 416 19.35 -4.64 -47.66
CA MET A 416 18.58 -5.85 -47.98
C MET A 416 18.49 -6.71 -46.70
N ALA A 417 17.29 -7.12 -46.34
CA ALA A 417 17.02 -8.11 -45.31
C ALA A 417 16.65 -9.46 -45.93
N GLU A 418 17.32 -10.52 -45.51
CA GLU A 418 16.94 -11.92 -45.73
C GLU A 418 16.32 -12.42 -44.43
N ALA A 419 14.99 -12.49 -44.34
CA ALA A 419 14.27 -12.89 -43.15
C ALA A 419 13.72 -14.32 -43.28
N SER A 420 13.95 -15.13 -42.25
CA SER A 420 13.32 -16.45 -42.09
C SER A 420 11.97 -16.24 -41.36
N ILE A 421 10.86 -16.28 -42.10
CA ILE A 421 9.51 -16.13 -41.52
C ILE A 421 8.97 -17.53 -41.18
N ALA A 422 8.80 -17.78 -39.89
CA ALA A 422 8.18 -19.01 -39.37
C ALA A 422 6.64 -18.74 -39.27
N TYR A 423 5.89 -19.40 -40.13
CA TYR A 423 4.44 -19.32 -40.18
C TYR A 423 3.84 -20.69 -40.50
N ASP A 424 2.82 -21.10 -39.73
CA ASP A 424 2.09 -22.35 -39.96
C ASP A 424 2.99 -23.60 -40.00
N ASN A 425 3.95 -23.69 -39.06
CA ASN A 425 4.98 -24.76 -38.94
C ASN A 425 5.98 -24.86 -40.13
N HIS A 426 6.03 -23.84 -40.98
CA HIS A 426 6.99 -23.71 -42.07
C HIS A 426 7.88 -22.50 -41.88
N ILE A 427 9.13 -22.63 -42.31
CA ILE A 427 10.08 -21.52 -42.38
C ILE A 427 10.23 -21.11 -43.86
N ASN A 428 9.91 -19.88 -44.17
CA ASN A 428 10.03 -19.31 -45.49
C ASN A 428 11.09 -18.20 -45.46
N LYS A 429 12.03 -18.24 -46.41
CA LYS A 429 13.06 -17.24 -46.56
C LYS A 429 12.59 -16.21 -47.56
N ILE A 430 12.53 -14.95 -47.18
CA ILE A 430 12.09 -13.82 -47.99
C ILE A 430 13.17 -12.73 -47.97
N GLU A 431 13.53 -12.26 -49.15
CA GLU A 431 14.45 -11.14 -49.32
C GLU A 431 13.69 -9.89 -49.75
N SER A 432 13.99 -8.76 -49.10
CA SER A 432 13.45 -7.46 -49.50
C SER A 432 14.40 -6.32 -49.18
N ASN A 433 14.32 -5.24 -49.93
CA ASN A 433 15.12 -4.03 -49.70
C ASN A 433 14.33 -2.99 -48.89
N GLY A 434 15.06 -2.15 -48.15
CA GLY A 434 14.51 -1.02 -47.42
C GLY A 434 15.53 0.10 -47.22
N ASN A 435 15.05 1.26 -46.78
CA ASN A 435 15.89 2.41 -46.48
C ASN A 435 16.73 2.19 -45.19
N GLY A 436 16.26 1.32 -44.31
CA GLY A 436 16.92 0.91 -43.06
C GLY A 436 16.61 -0.55 -42.74
N ARG A 437 17.25 -1.08 -41.68
CA ARG A 437 17.12 -2.50 -41.31
C ARG A 437 15.67 -2.86 -40.98
N LEU A 438 14.99 -2.06 -40.14
CA LEU A 438 13.62 -2.33 -39.74
C LEU A 438 12.64 -2.18 -40.92
N ASP A 439 12.87 -1.20 -41.83
CA ASP A 439 12.08 -1.02 -43.04
C ASP A 439 12.25 -2.21 -44.00
N ALA A 440 13.47 -2.71 -44.20
CA ALA A 440 13.71 -3.90 -45.00
C ALA A 440 12.98 -5.14 -44.45
N VAL A 441 13.01 -5.37 -43.13
CA VAL A 441 12.25 -6.45 -42.50
C VAL A 441 10.74 -6.23 -42.63
N SER A 442 10.26 -5.00 -42.44
CA SER A 442 8.84 -4.65 -42.69
C SER A 442 8.40 -5.02 -44.12
N ASN A 443 9.26 -4.76 -45.10
CA ASN A 443 8.98 -5.08 -46.49
C ASN A 443 8.97 -6.59 -46.79
N THR A 444 9.81 -7.41 -46.08
CA THR A 444 9.70 -8.88 -46.20
C THR A 444 8.36 -9.37 -45.63
N ILE A 445 7.88 -8.82 -44.51
CA ILE A 445 6.59 -9.18 -43.92
C ILE A 445 5.43 -8.79 -44.87
N LYS A 446 5.45 -7.56 -45.38
CA LYS A 446 4.43 -7.07 -46.34
C LYS A 446 4.36 -7.94 -47.58
N GLN A 447 5.52 -8.34 -48.13
CA GLN A 447 5.62 -9.21 -49.28
C GLN A 447 5.11 -10.63 -49.00
N PHE A 448 5.46 -11.20 -47.86
CA PHE A 448 5.06 -12.56 -47.51
C PHE A 448 3.55 -12.72 -47.29
N PHE A 449 2.93 -11.76 -46.58
CA PHE A 449 1.52 -11.79 -46.22
C PHE A 449 0.63 -11.04 -47.23
N GLU A 450 1.21 -10.39 -48.23
CA GLU A 450 0.49 -9.54 -49.21
C GLU A 450 -0.35 -8.46 -48.51
N ILE A 451 0.18 -7.89 -47.42
CA ILE A 451 -0.49 -6.82 -46.64
C ILE A 451 0.25 -5.50 -46.75
N SER A 452 -0.52 -4.41 -46.62
CA SER A 452 0.04 -3.05 -46.63
C SER A 452 -0.27 -2.39 -45.29
N TYR A 453 0.75 -1.86 -44.61
CA TYR A 453 0.67 -1.02 -43.45
C TYR A 453 1.81 -0.01 -43.45
N GLU A 454 1.69 1.04 -42.66
CA GLU A 454 2.70 2.07 -42.51
C GLU A 454 3.40 1.91 -41.16
N LEU A 455 4.73 1.99 -41.14
CA LEU A 455 5.52 2.05 -39.90
C LEU A 455 5.53 3.50 -39.41
N SER A 456 4.67 3.82 -38.45
CA SER A 456 4.37 5.19 -38.04
C SER A 456 5.15 5.68 -36.84
N VAL A 457 5.58 4.76 -35.94
CA VAL A 457 6.35 5.09 -34.75
C VAL A 457 7.43 4.03 -34.52
N TYR A 458 8.63 4.49 -34.19
CA TYR A 458 9.74 3.66 -33.73
C TYR A 458 10.51 4.39 -32.64
N GLU A 459 10.60 3.80 -31.48
CA GLU A 459 11.38 4.29 -30.33
C GLU A 459 12.08 3.13 -29.64
N GLU A 460 13.25 3.38 -29.07
CA GLU A 460 14.02 2.37 -28.35
C GLU A 460 14.78 2.99 -27.16
N HIS A 461 14.98 2.23 -26.10
CA HIS A 461 15.83 2.59 -25.00
C HIS A 461 16.39 1.36 -24.25
N ALA A 462 17.47 1.59 -23.50
CA ALA A 462 18.05 0.57 -22.65
C ALA A 462 17.26 0.47 -21.33
N LEU A 463 16.94 -0.73 -20.85
CA LEU A 463 16.24 -0.96 -19.58
C LEU A 463 17.11 -0.73 -18.36
N THR A 464 18.43 -0.94 -18.48
CA THR A 464 19.42 -0.74 -17.41
C THR A 464 20.65 -0.01 -17.93
N THR A 465 21.53 0.43 -17.05
CA THR A 465 22.81 1.03 -17.42
C THR A 465 23.90 -0.05 -17.53
N GLY A 466 24.76 0.04 -18.56
CA GLY A 466 25.90 -0.86 -18.76
C GLY A 466 25.87 -1.64 -20.06
N SER A 467 26.96 -2.35 -20.37
CA SER A 467 27.15 -3.06 -21.64
C SER A 467 26.31 -4.35 -21.77
N SER A 468 25.72 -4.84 -20.69
CA SER A 468 24.83 -6.02 -20.65
C SER A 468 23.34 -5.63 -20.51
N SER A 469 23.02 -4.36 -20.79
CA SER A 469 21.62 -3.89 -20.73
C SER A 469 20.79 -4.47 -21.85
N LYS A 470 19.57 -4.91 -21.53
CA LYS A 470 18.56 -5.27 -22.55
C LYS A 470 18.01 -4.02 -23.22
N ALA A 471 17.82 -4.10 -24.52
CA ALA A 471 17.13 -3.10 -25.29
C ALA A 471 15.62 -3.39 -25.29
N MET A 472 14.83 -2.32 -25.14
CA MET A 472 13.38 -2.34 -25.31
C MET A 472 13.00 -1.45 -26.49
N SER A 473 12.36 -2.02 -27.50
CA SER A 473 11.92 -1.33 -28.70
C SER A 473 10.41 -1.28 -28.78
N PHE A 474 9.88 -0.15 -29.23
CA PHE A 474 8.47 0.10 -29.44
C PHE A 474 8.22 0.37 -30.92
N VAL A 475 7.31 -0.36 -31.51
CA VAL A 475 6.91 -0.20 -32.90
C VAL A 475 5.41 0.04 -32.99
N GLY A 476 5.03 1.16 -33.58
CA GLY A 476 3.65 1.48 -33.93
C GLY A 476 3.45 1.40 -35.44
N ILE A 477 2.51 0.57 -35.88
CA ILE A 477 2.13 0.45 -37.31
C ILE A 477 0.70 0.92 -37.50
N THR A 478 0.47 1.66 -38.58
CA THR A 478 -0.89 2.11 -38.99
C THR A 478 -1.44 1.19 -40.07
N TYR A 479 -2.62 0.62 -39.78
CA TYR A 479 -3.37 -0.22 -40.69
C TYR A 479 -4.85 0.20 -40.67
N ASN A 480 -5.43 0.54 -41.83
CA ASN A 480 -6.80 1.05 -41.95
C ASN A 480 -7.09 2.19 -40.94
N GLU A 481 -6.23 3.21 -40.91
CA GLU A 481 -6.30 4.40 -40.05
C GLU A 481 -6.18 4.13 -38.53
N LYS A 482 -5.98 2.88 -38.10
CA LYS A 482 -5.81 2.48 -36.73
C LYS A 482 -4.35 2.13 -36.42
N LEU A 483 -3.85 2.59 -35.28
CA LEU A 483 -2.50 2.33 -34.79
C LEU A 483 -2.47 1.03 -33.99
N TYR A 484 -1.50 0.16 -34.26
CA TYR A 484 -1.25 -1.10 -33.56
C TYR A 484 0.16 -1.11 -33.01
N TRP A 485 0.30 -1.43 -31.73
CA TRP A 485 1.55 -1.39 -31.01
C TRP A 485 2.13 -2.80 -30.78
N GLY A 486 3.44 -2.91 -30.91
CA GLY A 486 4.23 -4.05 -30.48
C GLY A 486 5.47 -3.59 -29.72
N VAL A 487 5.90 -4.40 -28.78
CA VAL A 487 7.07 -4.16 -27.95
C VAL A 487 7.99 -5.40 -28.02
N GLY A 488 9.28 -5.17 -28.16
CA GLY A 488 10.30 -6.21 -28.17
C GLY A 488 11.36 -5.97 -27.09
N ILE A 489 11.81 -7.01 -26.45
CA ILE A 489 12.89 -6.97 -25.46
C ILE A 489 13.93 -8.02 -25.85
N ASP A 490 15.18 -7.61 -26.06
CA ASP A 490 16.29 -8.50 -26.38
C ASP A 490 17.63 -7.86 -25.97
N ASP A 491 18.68 -8.67 -25.84
CA ASP A 491 20.04 -8.16 -25.63
C ASP A 491 20.60 -7.48 -26.91
N ASP A 492 20.09 -7.87 -28.08
CA ASP A 492 20.37 -7.25 -29.37
C ASP A 492 19.27 -6.24 -29.76
N ILE A 493 19.65 -4.99 -29.96
CA ILE A 493 18.73 -3.90 -30.30
C ILE A 493 17.97 -4.14 -31.61
N ILE A 494 18.60 -4.83 -32.60
CA ILE A 494 17.96 -5.15 -33.88
C ILE A 494 16.94 -6.27 -33.70
N LYS A 495 17.26 -7.28 -32.93
CA LYS A 495 16.32 -8.33 -32.54
C LYS A 495 15.14 -7.78 -31.76
N SER A 496 15.41 -6.90 -30.78
CA SER A 496 14.38 -6.20 -30.02
C SER A 496 13.41 -5.47 -30.97
N SER A 497 13.93 -4.74 -31.97
CA SER A 497 13.13 -4.00 -32.95
C SER A 497 12.32 -4.93 -33.88
N ILE A 498 12.92 -6.04 -34.33
CA ILE A 498 12.22 -7.05 -35.13
C ILE A 498 11.09 -7.68 -34.33
N ASN A 499 11.35 -8.06 -33.09
CA ASN A 499 10.34 -8.63 -32.20
C ASN A 499 9.18 -7.65 -31.96
N ALA A 500 9.47 -6.36 -31.76
CA ALA A 500 8.44 -5.32 -31.65
C ALA A 500 7.58 -5.25 -32.91
N LEU A 501 8.19 -5.23 -34.09
CA LEU A 501 7.47 -5.21 -35.35
C LEU A 501 6.60 -6.46 -35.53
N VAL A 502 7.13 -7.64 -35.25
CA VAL A 502 6.40 -8.92 -35.31
C VAL A 502 5.20 -8.89 -34.36
N CYS A 503 5.36 -8.39 -33.14
CA CYS A 503 4.27 -8.23 -32.18
C CYS A 503 3.17 -7.28 -32.70
N ALA A 504 3.53 -6.14 -33.29
CA ALA A 504 2.58 -5.20 -33.84
C ALA A 504 1.78 -5.81 -35.02
N VAL A 505 2.48 -6.48 -35.95
CA VAL A 505 1.85 -7.10 -37.13
C VAL A 505 0.97 -8.29 -36.74
N ASN A 506 1.34 -9.08 -35.74
CA ASN A 506 0.52 -10.20 -35.22
C ASN A 506 -0.87 -9.74 -34.72
N LYS A 507 -1.04 -8.47 -34.38
CA LYS A 507 -2.33 -7.89 -33.95
C LYS A 507 -3.23 -7.45 -35.11
N LEU A 508 -2.75 -7.45 -36.34
CA LEU A 508 -3.54 -6.97 -37.47
C LEU A 508 -4.73 -7.90 -37.77
N PRO A 509 -5.94 -7.35 -38.00
CA PRO A 509 -7.13 -8.12 -38.40
C PRO A 509 -6.91 -8.94 -39.68
N ALA A 510 -6.15 -8.43 -40.61
CA ALA A 510 -5.81 -9.12 -41.87
C ALA A 510 -5.17 -10.51 -41.64
N LEU A 511 -4.30 -10.65 -40.66
CA LEU A 511 -3.71 -11.95 -40.30
C LEU A 511 -4.74 -12.90 -39.66
N SER A 512 -5.74 -12.39 -38.95
CA SER A 512 -6.86 -13.19 -38.42
C SER A 512 -7.74 -13.71 -39.56
N GLU A 513 -8.01 -12.92 -40.57
CA GLU A 513 -8.81 -13.29 -41.74
C GLU A 513 -8.10 -14.34 -42.60
N ILE A 514 -6.79 -14.24 -42.75
CA ILE A 514 -5.99 -15.24 -43.47
C ILE A 514 -6.07 -16.59 -42.75
N THR A 515 -5.96 -16.61 -41.44
CA THR A 515 -6.07 -17.83 -40.62
C THR A 515 -7.49 -18.39 -40.64
N ALA A 516 -8.51 -17.56 -40.54
CA ALA A 516 -9.92 -17.98 -40.62
C ALA A 516 -10.28 -18.58 -41.98
N LYS A 517 -9.80 -17.99 -43.08
CA LYS A 517 -9.99 -18.54 -44.46
C LYS A 517 -9.31 -19.90 -44.62
N ALA A 518 -8.14 -20.12 -44.01
CA ALA A 518 -7.46 -21.40 -44.04
C ALA A 518 -8.23 -22.46 -43.24
N ASP A 519 -8.76 -22.14 -42.08
CA ASP A 519 -9.59 -23.05 -41.27
C ASP A 519 -10.94 -23.33 -41.94
N GLU A 520 -11.56 -22.35 -42.60
CA GLU A 520 -12.80 -22.51 -43.38
C GLU A 520 -12.58 -23.47 -44.57
N ARG A 521 -11.42 -23.43 -45.21
CA ARG A 521 -11.03 -24.36 -46.30
C ARG A 521 -10.92 -25.79 -45.78
N LEU A 522 -10.28 -26.02 -44.64
CA LEU A 522 -10.18 -27.35 -44.04
C LEU A 522 -11.56 -27.87 -43.60
N ILE A 523 -12.41 -27.01 -43.03
CA ILE A 523 -13.79 -27.35 -42.68
C ILE A 523 -14.57 -27.75 -43.94
N THR A 524 -14.44 -26.97 -45.00
CA THR A 524 -15.07 -27.28 -46.30
C THR A 524 -14.63 -28.61 -46.85
N MET A 525 -13.32 -28.92 -46.80
CA MET A 525 -12.78 -30.25 -47.19
C MET A 525 -13.34 -31.39 -46.36
N LYS A 526 -13.35 -31.25 -45.05
CA LYS A 526 -13.87 -32.27 -44.11
C LYS A 526 -15.37 -32.52 -44.33
N ASN A 527 -16.16 -31.44 -44.47
CA ASN A 527 -17.60 -31.54 -44.73
C ASN A 527 -17.90 -32.21 -46.09
N TYR A 528 -17.14 -31.85 -47.13
CA TYR A 528 -17.29 -32.47 -48.45
C TYR A 528 -16.96 -33.99 -48.40
N ILE A 529 -15.91 -34.39 -47.70
CA ILE A 529 -15.56 -35.81 -47.48
C ILE A 529 -16.68 -36.51 -46.72
N GLN A 530 -17.24 -35.90 -45.66
CA GLN A 530 -18.30 -36.51 -44.87
C GLN A 530 -19.60 -36.70 -45.65
N THR A 531 -19.88 -35.83 -46.61
CA THR A 531 -21.06 -35.92 -47.46
C THR A 531 -20.87 -36.88 -48.61
N ASN A 532 -19.69 -36.95 -49.23
CA ASN A 532 -19.40 -37.70 -50.43
C ASN A 532 -18.44 -38.88 -50.20
N TYR A 533 -18.34 -39.39 -48.97
CA TYR A 533 -17.32 -40.38 -48.55
C TYR A 533 -17.31 -41.66 -49.40
N GLN A 534 -18.41 -42.00 -50.10
CA GLN A 534 -18.54 -43.20 -50.93
C GLN A 534 -17.65 -43.12 -52.17
N THR A 535 -17.57 -41.94 -52.83
CA THR A 535 -16.94 -41.76 -54.13
C THR A 535 -15.85 -40.70 -54.20
N VAL A 536 -15.68 -39.90 -53.13
CA VAL A 536 -14.79 -38.75 -53.12
C VAL A 536 -13.34 -39.13 -53.43
N THR A 537 -12.74 -38.43 -54.38
CA THR A 537 -11.33 -38.49 -54.75
C THR A 537 -10.60 -37.20 -54.41
N LEU A 538 -9.27 -37.24 -54.45
CA LEU A 538 -8.43 -36.06 -54.29
C LEU A 538 -8.59 -35.07 -55.42
N GLU A 539 -8.82 -35.59 -56.63
CA GLU A 539 -9.12 -34.82 -57.86
C GLU A 539 -10.43 -34.05 -57.73
N ASP A 540 -11.50 -34.68 -57.23
CA ASP A 540 -12.79 -34.04 -57.02
C ASP A 540 -12.65 -32.86 -56.01
N MET A 541 -11.87 -33.09 -54.94
CA MET A 541 -11.60 -32.06 -53.97
C MET A 541 -10.79 -30.90 -54.55
N ALA A 542 -9.81 -31.18 -55.34
CA ALA A 542 -8.97 -30.20 -56.01
C ALA A 542 -9.80 -29.33 -57.00
N ALA A 543 -10.64 -30.00 -57.79
CA ALA A 543 -11.59 -29.30 -58.71
C ALA A 543 -12.58 -28.39 -57.98
N LYS A 544 -13.17 -28.91 -56.88
CA LYS A 544 -14.13 -28.14 -56.07
C LYS A 544 -13.51 -26.87 -55.46
N LEU A 545 -12.27 -26.92 -55.05
CA LEU A 545 -11.56 -25.81 -54.43
C LEU A 545 -10.79 -24.94 -55.42
N ASN A 546 -10.82 -25.29 -56.69
CA ASN A 546 -10.03 -24.65 -57.76
C ASN A 546 -8.53 -24.58 -57.44
N LEU A 547 -7.97 -25.73 -56.97
CA LEU A 547 -6.60 -25.87 -56.54
C LEU A 547 -5.94 -27.07 -57.24
N SER A 548 -4.60 -27.14 -57.22
CA SER A 548 -3.90 -28.30 -57.76
C SER A 548 -3.96 -29.50 -56.80
N VAL A 549 -4.03 -30.73 -57.35
CA VAL A 549 -4.08 -31.97 -56.59
C VAL A 549 -2.89 -32.12 -55.60
N PRO A 550 -1.64 -31.82 -56.00
CA PRO A 550 -0.52 -31.85 -55.08
C PRO A 550 -0.67 -30.89 -53.90
N TYR A 551 -1.20 -29.69 -54.14
CA TYR A 551 -1.43 -28.69 -53.10
C TYR A 551 -2.48 -29.18 -52.10
N VAL A 552 -3.62 -29.68 -52.58
CA VAL A 552 -4.71 -30.19 -51.72
C VAL A 552 -4.23 -31.35 -50.88
N SER A 553 -3.46 -32.29 -51.45
CA SER A 553 -2.90 -33.43 -50.71
C SER A 553 -1.96 -32.99 -49.59
N LYS A 554 -1.03 -32.07 -49.90
CA LYS A 554 -0.09 -31.51 -48.92
C LYS A 554 -0.81 -30.70 -47.86
N TYR A 555 -1.67 -29.78 -48.22
CA TYR A 555 -2.44 -28.93 -47.34
C TYR A 555 -3.31 -29.72 -46.36
N PHE A 556 -4.06 -30.75 -46.90
CA PHE A 556 -4.92 -31.57 -46.04
C PHE A 556 -4.09 -32.38 -45.03
N LYS A 557 -2.98 -32.99 -45.47
CA LYS A 557 -2.08 -33.75 -44.58
C LYS A 557 -1.50 -32.85 -43.48
N GLU A 558 -1.06 -31.65 -43.79
CA GLU A 558 -0.46 -30.73 -42.85
C GLU A 558 -1.50 -30.17 -41.83
N LYS A 559 -2.68 -29.84 -42.31
CA LYS A 559 -3.73 -29.24 -41.45
C LYS A 559 -4.57 -30.26 -40.71
N ALA A 560 -4.85 -31.42 -41.30
CA ALA A 560 -5.63 -32.47 -40.67
C ALA A 560 -4.77 -33.48 -39.88
N GLN A 561 -3.43 -33.40 -40.00
CA GLN A 561 -2.44 -34.31 -39.39
C GLN A 561 -2.63 -35.80 -39.81
N VAL A 562 -3.38 -36.06 -40.87
CA VAL A 562 -3.65 -37.34 -41.48
C VAL A 562 -3.71 -37.20 -42.98
N THR A 563 -3.40 -38.27 -43.78
CA THR A 563 -3.55 -38.17 -45.22
C THR A 563 -5.04 -38.10 -45.62
N PHE A 564 -5.32 -37.51 -46.78
CA PHE A 564 -6.69 -37.44 -47.32
C PHE A 564 -7.33 -38.82 -47.40
N GLY A 565 -6.62 -39.83 -47.95
CA GLY A 565 -7.11 -41.20 -48.05
C GLY A 565 -7.37 -41.87 -46.71
N ASP A 566 -6.52 -41.63 -45.72
CA ASP A 566 -6.74 -42.17 -44.35
C ASP A 566 -7.93 -41.53 -43.67
N TYR A 567 -8.15 -40.23 -43.86
CA TYR A 567 -9.33 -39.56 -43.34
C TYR A 567 -10.62 -40.06 -43.99
N VAL A 568 -10.64 -40.25 -45.31
CA VAL A 568 -11.78 -40.89 -46.02
C VAL A 568 -12.04 -42.27 -45.46
N ARG A 569 -11.00 -43.10 -45.27
CA ARG A 569 -11.12 -44.42 -44.67
C ARG A 569 -11.71 -44.38 -43.26
N GLN A 570 -11.27 -43.46 -42.43
CA GLN A 570 -11.84 -43.27 -41.08
C GLN A 570 -13.34 -42.93 -41.12
N VAL A 571 -13.76 -42.05 -42.05
CA VAL A 571 -15.18 -41.68 -42.22
C VAL A 571 -15.99 -42.90 -42.68
N ARG A 572 -15.50 -43.67 -43.67
CA ARG A 572 -16.12 -44.92 -44.14
C ARG A 572 -16.32 -45.93 -43.01
N MET A 573 -15.23 -46.19 -42.22
CA MET A 573 -15.29 -47.13 -41.09
C MET A 573 -16.23 -46.68 -39.97
N LYS A 574 -16.32 -45.39 -39.71
CA LYS A 574 -17.30 -44.85 -38.75
C LYS A 574 -18.73 -45.07 -39.20
N LYS A 575 -19.02 -44.89 -40.51
CA LYS A 575 -20.33 -45.19 -41.13
C LYS A 575 -20.64 -46.66 -41.11
N ALA A 576 -19.66 -47.55 -41.45
CA ALA A 576 -19.84 -49.00 -41.34
C ALA A 576 -20.24 -49.45 -39.95
N LYS A 577 -19.51 -48.99 -38.92
CA LYS A 577 -19.84 -49.27 -37.51
C LYS A 577 -21.27 -48.86 -37.12
N THR A 578 -21.74 -47.75 -37.67
CA THR A 578 -23.10 -47.28 -37.44
C THR A 578 -24.12 -48.20 -38.09
N LEU A 579 -23.91 -48.53 -39.38
CA LEU A 579 -24.81 -49.43 -40.13
C LEU A 579 -24.90 -50.82 -39.53
N LEU A 580 -23.76 -51.40 -39.08
CA LEU A 580 -23.72 -52.68 -38.35
C LEU A 580 -24.55 -52.67 -37.06
N LYS A 581 -24.65 -51.53 -36.40
CA LYS A 581 -25.40 -51.41 -35.16
C LYS A 581 -26.88 -51.09 -35.36
N THR A 582 -27.23 -50.45 -36.48
CA THR A 582 -28.57 -49.85 -36.68
C THR A 582 -29.38 -50.56 -37.77
N THR A 583 -28.81 -51.48 -38.52
CA THR A 583 -29.47 -52.19 -39.62
C THR A 583 -29.17 -53.69 -39.62
N SER A 584 -29.96 -54.46 -40.33
CA SER A 584 -29.78 -55.91 -40.58
C SER A 584 -29.03 -56.21 -41.91
N MET A 585 -28.34 -55.27 -42.46
CA MET A 585 -27.57 -55.41 -43.72
C MET A 585 -26.43 -56.41 -43.53
N THR A 586 -26.13 -57.20 -44.60
CA THR A 586 -24.96 -58.06 -44.63
C THR A 586 -23.67 -57.23 -44.69
N VAL A 587 -22.54 -57.79 -44.26
CA VAL A 587 -21.23 -57.13 -44.30
C VAL A 587 -20.87 -56.70 -45.71
N GLU A 588 -21.19 -57.52 -46.72
CA GLU A 588 -20.98 -57.20 -48.15
C GLU A 588 -21.79 -55.97 -48.58
N SER A 589 -23.12 -55.94 -48.25
CA SER A 589 -23.97 -54.79 -48.55
C SER A 589 -23.52 -53.52 -47.82
N ILE A 590 -22.99 -53.63 -46.61
CA ILE A 590 -22.43 -52.46 -45.89
C ILE A 590 -21.15 -52.00 -46.58
N ALA A 591 -20.26 -52.92 -47.00
CA ALA A 591 -19.03 -52.56 -47.72
C ALA A 591 -19.32 -51.78 -49.00
N GLU A 592 -20.29 -52.26 -49.82
CA GLU A 592 -20.75 -51.55 -51.01
C GLU A 592 -21.33 -50.16 -50.67
N SER A 593 -22.17 -50.09 -49.65
CA SER A 593 -22.84 -48.86 -49.26
C SER A 593 -21.89 -47.76 -48.73
N ILE A 594 -20.69 -48.12 -48.31
CA ILE A 594 -19.66 -47.16 -47.83
C ILE A 594 -18.57 -46.90 -48.86
N GLY A 595 -18.69 -47.46 -50.08
CA GLY A 595 -17.80 -47.17 -51.20
C GLY A 595 -16.57 -48.09 -51.29
N TYR A 596 -16.63 -49.34 -50.83
CA TYR A 596 -15.70 -50.41 -51.17
C TYR A 596 -16.34 -51.28 -52.24
N ALA A 597 -15.78 -51.24 -53.44
CA ALA A 597 -16.17 -52.19 -54.50
C ALA A 597 -15.56 -53.57 -54.18
N ASN A 598 -16.28 -54.69 -54.54
CA ASN A 598 -15.80 -56.06 -54.47
C ASN A 598 -14.53 -56.29 -55.30
#